data_4d0dd80dea459a468a168cd68743736f
#
_entry.id   4d0dd80dea459a468a168cd68743736f
#
_cell.length_a   1.000
_cell.length_b   1.000
_cell.length_c   1.000
_cell.angle_alpha   90.00
_cell.angle_beta   90.00
_cell.angle_gamma   90.00
#
_symmetry.space_group_name_H-M   'P 1'
#
loop_
_entity.id
_entity.type
_entity.pdbx_description
1 polymer ?
#
loop_
_entity_poly.entity_id
_entity_poly.type
_entity_poly.pdbx_seq_one_letter_code
_entity_poly.pdbx_strand_id
1 'polypeptide(L)'
;NGKVLRKQLVKDLHEQYFAITKGEEIVEYKARRSMLLVPSYNKHNVEKARTVLADTLIFDLEAILEDQRELARETLKDIYKEGGAKFGESERVLRVNNLGSEDLKKDLALAKEIELDALLFSKIDTKEDVLEAVKLIEGINPNLTLMIMIETPLSVLNIQEICAASSKVEVVVVGSNKLANRLQIDIKRGSKAIVTYLAHIALAAKAYGKTVIDGPHFDVKDEFACEDSTKDAFNLGFDGKSLVHPIQIEYINDIFTPKQSEVEDYEDMINKYEEANKHGKEVILHNNRLVDSSRIAWARKMIKLYETYKALGQNLFGK
;
A
#
# COMPACT_ATOMS: atom_id res chain seq x y z
N ASN A 1 -8.02 26.55 10.45
CA ASN A 1 -8.45 25.26 11.01
C ASN A 1 -7.52 24.08 10.73
N GLY A 2 -6.56 24.17 9.80
CA GLY A 2 -5.58 23.10 9.53
C GLY A 2 -4.68 22.76 10.73
N LYS A 3 -4.36 23.70 11.61
CA LYS A 3 -3.60 23.44 12.85
C LYS A 3 -4.36 22.56 13.85
N VAL A 4 -5.69 22.67 13.89
CA VAL A 4 -6.54 21.87 14.79
C VAL A 4 -6.63 20.44 14.28
N LEU A 5 -6.86 20.25 12.96
CA LEU A 5 -6.86 18.93 12.30
C LEU A 5 -5.51 18.22 12.45
N ARG A 6 -4.40 18.93 12.26
CA ARG A 6 -3.06 18.37 12.44
C ARG A 6 -2.80 17.94 13.90
N LYS A 7 -3.22 18.74 14.88
CA LYS A 7 -3.11 18.38 16.30
C LYS A 7 -3.97 17.17 16.64
N GLN A 8 -5.18 17.08 16.09
CA GLN A 8 -6.07 15.95 16.32
C GLN A 8 -5.47 14.67 15.70
N LEU A 9 -5.03 14.71 14.45
CA LEU A 9 -4.41 13.58 13.76
C LEU A 9 -3.16 13.08 14.52
N VAL A 10 -2.29 13.99 14.96
CA VAL A 10 -1.10 13.63 15.75
C VAL A 10 -1.49 13.00 17.08
N LYS A 11 -2.56 13.50 17.72
CA LYS A 11 -3.08 12.93 18.96
C LYS A 11 -3.63 11.53 18.73
N ASP A 12 -4.45 11.34 17.70
CA ASP A 12 -5.05 10.05 17.34
C ASP A 12 -3.96 9.01 16.99
N LEU A 13 -2.93 9.42 16.23
CA LEU A 13 -1.77 8.56 15.94
C LEU A 13 -0.97 8.22 17.18
N HIS A 14 -0.81 9.16 18.09
CA HIS A 14 -0.13 8.93 19.37
C HIS A 14 -0.91 7.98 20.26
N GLU A 15 -2.23 8.14 20.33
CA GLU A 15 -3.12 7.22 21.03
C GLU A 15 -3.10 5.82 20.42
N GLN A 16 -3.15 5.69 19.09
CA GLN A 16 -2.98 4.41 18.39
C GLN A 16 -1.62 3.76 18.67
N TYR A 17 -0.53 4.54 18.62
CA TYR A 17 0.81 4.05 18.97
C TYR A 17 0.87 3.56 20.40
N PHE A 18 0.29 4.30 21.36
CA PHE A 18 0.22 3.89 22.76
C PHE A 18 -0.66 2.64 22.97
N ALA A 19 -1.78 2.53 22.28
CA ALA A 19 -2.65 1.35 22.33
C ALA A 19 -1.91 0.10 21.80
N ILE A 20 -1.20 0.21 20.68
CA ILE A 20 -0.35 -0.85 20.12
C ILE A 20 0.75 -1.25 21.13
N THR A 21 1.41 -0.28 21.77
CA THR A 21 2.49 -0.56 22.74
C THR A 21 1.98 -1.20 24.02
N LYS A 22 0.71 -0.94 24.42
CA LYS A 22 0.07 -1.56 25.57
C LYS A 22 -0.62 -2.89 25.26
N GLY A 23 -0.73 -3.27 23.98
CA GLY A 23 -1.44 -4.47 23.57
C GLY A 23 -2.98 -4.36 23.70
N GLU A 24 -3.51 -3.15 23.76
CA GLU A 24 -4.92 -2.88 24.02
C GLU A 24 -5.77 -2.75 22.73
N GLU A 25 -5.16 -2.62 21.55
CA GLU A 25 -5.88 -2.49 20.27
C GLU A 25 -5.56 -3.62 19.30
N ILE A 26 -6.61 -4.28 18.81
CA ILE A 26 -6.53 -5.19 17.66
C ILE A 26 -6.57 -4.29 16.43
N VAL A 27 -5.41 -3.85 15.95
CA VAL A 27 -5.33 -3.20 14.64
C VAL A 27 -5.53 -4.28 13.58
N GLU A 28 -6.62 -4.21 12.84
CA GLU A 28 -6.84 -5.07 11.68
C GLU A 28 -5.89 -4.62 10.57
N TYR A 29 -4.87 -5.44 10.31
CA TYR A 29 -3.92 -5.17 9.23
C TYR A 29 -4.46 -5.73 7.92
N LYS A 30 -4.70 -4.84 6.96
CA LYS A 30 -5.04 -5.24 5.60
C LYS A 30 -3.75 -5.59 4.85
N ALA A 31 -3.72 -6.77 4.25
CA ALA A 31 -2.56 -7.22 3.47
C ALA A 31 -2.45 -6.39 2.17
N ARG A 32 -1.28 -5.84 1.91
CA ARG A 32 -0.97 -5.07 0.69
C ARG A 32 0.49 -5.25 0.27
N ARG A 33 1.03 -6.48 0.41
CA ARG A 33 2.42 -6.81 0.00
C ARG A 33 2.60 -6.65 -1.50
N SER A 34 1.64 -7.14 -2.27
CA SER A 34 1.63 -7.12 -3.73
C SER A 34 0.39 -6.43 -4.26
N MET A 35 0.58 -5.36 -5.06
CA MET A 35 -0.49 -4.61 -5.70
C MET A 35 -0.36 -4.73 -7.22
N LEU A 36 -1.10 -5.65 -7.84
CA LEU A 36 -1.00 -5.94 -9.28
C LEU A 36 -1.77 -4.92 -10.11
N LEU A 37 -1.07 -4.24 -11.01
CA LEU A 37 -1.68 -3.41 -12.04
C LEU A 37 -2.29 -4.30 -13.13
N VAL A 38 -3.60 -4.18 -13.35
CA VAL A 38 -4.37 -4.94 -14.33
C VAL A 38 -4.83 -4.00 -15.44
N PRO A 39 -4.25 -4.10 -16.67
CA PRO A 39 -4.71 -3.31 -17.82
C PRO A 39 -6.15 -3.67 -18.18
N SER A 40 -7.10 -2.77 -17.87
CA SER A 40 -8.54 -3.07 -17.87
C SER A 40 -9.18 -3.14 -19.24
N TYR A 41 -8.50 -2.68 -20.32
CA TYR A 41 -8.97 -2.81 -21.69
C TYR A 41 -8.90 -4.26 -22.22
N ASN A 42 -8.18 -5.15 -21.54
CA ASN A 42 -8.00 -6.54 -21.96
C ASN A 42 -8.84 -7.46 -21.07
N LYS A 43 -9.98 -7.95 -21.60
CA LYS A 43 -10.89 -8.85 -20.89
C LYS A 43 -10.17 -10.09 -20.31
N HIS A 44 -9.25 -10.68 -21.07
CA HIS A 44 -8.49 -11.85 -20.61
C HIS A 44 -7.65 -11.55 -19.36
N ASN A 45 -6.98 -10.38 -19.30
CA ASN A 45 -6.18 -10.00 -18.14
C ASN A 45 -7.05 -9.80 -16.89
N VAL A 46 -8.21 -9.17 -17.04
CA VAL A 46 -9.14 -8.95 -15.93
C VAL A 46 -9.74 -10.28 -15.44
N GLU A 47 -10.13 -11.18 -16.35
CA GLU A 47 -10.61 -12.53 -15.97
C GLU A 47 -9.50 -13.34 -15.28
N LYS A 48 -8.28 -13.31 -15.81
CA LYS A 48 -7.13 -13.97 -15.19
C LYS A 48 -6.83 -13.43 -13.79
N ALA A 49 -7.09 -12.16 -13.53
CA ALA A 49 -6.91 -11.55 -12.22
C ALA A 49 -7.77 -12.21 -11.11
N ARG A 50 -8.85 -12.93 -11.47
CA ARG A 50 -9.66 -13.72 -10.51
C ARG A 50 -8.92 -14.88 -9.85
N THR A 51 -7.81 -15.31 -10.44
CA THR A 51 -7.07 -16.52 -10.02
C THR A 51 -5.66 -16.22 -9.51
N VAL A 52 -5.24 -14.95 -9.54
CA VAL A 52 -3.91 -14.59 -9.02
C VAL A 52 -3.95 -14.34 -7.51
N LEU A 53 -2.81 -14.52 -6.87
CA LEU A 53 -2.67 -14.45 -5.41
C LEU A 53 -2.07 -13.11 -4.96
N ALA A 54 -2.39 -12.02 -5.68
CA ALA A 54 -2.02 -10.67 -5.25
C ALA A 54 -2.92 -10.21 -4.10
N ASP A 55 -2.35 -9.50 -3.14
CA ASP A 55 -3.13 -8.93 -2.03
C ASP A 55 -4.10 -7.83 -2.53
N THR A 56 -3.70 -7.11 -3.59
CA THR A 56 -4.51 -6.04 -4.19
C THR A 56 -4.47 -6.13 -5.71
N LEU A 57 -5.61 -5.90 -6.36
CA LEU A 57 -5.76 -5.76 -7.80
C LEU A 57 -6.10 -4.31 -8.13
N ILE A 58 -5.27 -3.65 -8.93
CA ILE A 58 -5.51 -2.29 -9.40
C ILE A 58 -6.01 -2.35 -10.84
N PHE A 59 -7.32 -2.21 -11.02
CA PHE A 59 -7.93 -2.05 -12.33
C PHE A 59 -7.60 -0.66 -12.87
N ASP A 60 -6.79 -0.64 -13.93
CA ASP A 60 -6.16 0.58 -14.39
C ASP A 60 -6.93 1.23 -15.54
N LEU A 61 -7.36 2.49 -15.34
CA LEU A 61 -7.96 3.33 -16.38
C LEU A 61 -7.08 4.53 -16.76
N GLU A 62 -5.98 4.77 -16.00
CA GLU A 62 -5.13 5.96 -16.23
C GLU A 62 -3.99 5.68 -17.21
N ALA A 63 -3.22 4.61 -17.01
CA ALA A 63 -2.03 4.32 -17.81
C ALA A 63 -2.35 3.50 -19.06
N ILE A 64 -3.47 3.79 -19.72
CA ILE A 64 -3.90 3.20 -20.98
C ILE A 64 -4.11 4.30 -22.03
N LEU A 65 -4.09 3.91 -23.31
CA LEU A 65 -4.30 4.86 -24.40
C LEU A 65 -5.71 5.44 -24.34
N GLU A 66 -5.86 6.70 -24.71
CA GLU A 66 -7.12 7.45 -24.62
C GLU A 66 -8.26 6.76 -25.36
N ASP A 67 -7.99 6.22 -26.55
CA ASP A 67 -8.94 5.49 -27.38
C ASP A 67 -9.36 4.13 -26.79
N GLN A 68 -8.63 3.61 -25.81
CA GLN A 68 -8.93 2.34 -25.12
C GLN A 68 -9.67 2.52 -23.78
N ARG A 69 -9.81 3.75 -23.30
CA ARG A 69 -10.40 4.01 -21.98
C ARG A 69 -11.87 3.61 -21.88
N GLU A 70 -12.65 3.87 -22.94
CA GLU A 70 -14.05 3.47 -22.97
C GLU A 70 -14.19 1.95 -22.99
N LEU A 71 -13.40 1.27 -23.84
CA LEU A 71 -13.34 -0.20 -23.86
C LEU A 71 -12.99 -0.78 -22.48
N ALA A 72 -12.07 -0.14 -21.76
CA ALA A 72 -11.69 -0.59 -20.42
C ALA A 72 -12.84 -0.48 -19.42
N ARG A 73 -13.62 0.62 -19.46
CA ARG A 73 -14.82 0.80 -18.63
C ARG A 73 -15.89 -0.24 -18.93
N GLU A 74 -16.19 -0.44 -20.20
CA GLU A 74 -17.16 -1.46 -20.65
C GLU A 74 -16.70 -2.87 -20.26
N THR A 75 -15.43 -3.19 -20.44
CA THR A 75 -14.85 -4.48 -20.07
C THR A 75 -15.05 -4.76 -18.56
N LEU A 76 -14.74 -3.81 -17.70
CA LEU A 76 -14.94 -3.96 -16.25
C LEU A 76 -16.43 -4.12 -15.93
N LYS A 77 -17.31 -3.29 -16.50
CA LYS A 77 -18.74 -3.36 -16.29
C LYS A 77 -19.31 -4.73 -16.67
N ASP A 78 -18.93 -5.27 -17.83
CA ASP A 78 -19.38 -6.57 -18.30
C ASP A 78 -18.87 -7.71 -17.39
N ILE A 79 -17.60 -7.70 -17.01
CA ILE A 79 -16.99 -8.70 -16.13
C ILE A 79 -17.69 -8.73 -14.77
N TYR A 80 -18.01 -7.56 -14.21
CA TYR A 80 -18.75 -7.49 -12.94
C TYR A 80 -20.21 -7.96 -13.07
N LYS A 81 -20.86 -7.72 -14.23
CA LYS A 81 -22.20 -8.25 -14.52
C LYS A 81 -22.21 -9.76 -14.69
N GLU A 82 -21.25 -10.32 -15.44
CA GLU A 82 -21.18 -11.74 -15.77
C GLU A 82 -20.74 -12.60 -14.58
N GLY A 83 -19.76 -12.16 -13.79
CA GLY A 83 -19.13 -12.95 -12.74
C GLY A 83 -19.17 -12.36 -11.33
N GLY A 84 -19.78 -11.19 -11.16
CA GLY A 84 -19.77 -10.46 -9.90
C GLY A 84 -18.37 -9.99 -9.48
N ALA A 85 -18.26 -9.52 -8.24
CA ALA A 85 -17.02 -9.01 -7.64
C ALA A 85 -16.08 -10.13 -7.10
N LYS A 86 -16.14 -11.32 -7.67
CA LYS A 86 -15.37 -12.49 -7.19
C LYS A 86 -13.93 -12.46 -7.72
N PHE A 87 -13.05 -11.80 -6.99
CA PHE A 87 -11.61 -11.75 -7.24
C PHE A 87 -10.80 -12.34 -6.06
N GLY A 88 -11.29 -13.47 -5.51
CA GLY A 88 -10.71 -14.07 -4.30
C GLY A 88 -10.79 -13.13 -3.10
N GLU A 89 -9.73 -13.11 -2.30
CA GLU A 89 -9.58 -12.23 -1.14
C GLU A 89 -8.85 -10.92 -1.48
N SER A 90 -8.55 -10.69 -2.77
CA SER A 90 -7.81 -9.50 -3.19
C SER A 90 -8.63 -8.23 -3.02
N GLU A 91 -8.01 -7.17 -2.50
CA GLU A 91 -8.57 -5.82 -2.48
C GLU A 91 -8.72 -5.29 -3.91
N ARG A 92 -9.91 -4.77 -4.25
CA ARG A 92 -10.28 -4.30 -5.59
C ARG A 92 -10.19 -2.79 -5.64
N VAL A 93 -9.21 -2.30 -6.37
CA VAL A 93 -8.90 -0.88 -6.51
C VAL A 93 -9.12 -0.44 -7.95
N LEU A 94 -9.79 0.68 -8.15
CA LEU A 94 -9.86 1.32 -9.46
C LEU A 94 -8.90 2.50 -9.50
N ARG A 95 -7.90 2.45 -10.40
CA ARG A 95 -7.06 3.63 -10.68
C ARG A 95 -7.76 4.50 -11.71
N VAL A 96 -8.17 5.68 -11.25
CA VAL A 96 -8.95 6.63 -12.04
C VAL A 96 -8.06 7.65 -12.74
N ASN A 97 -8.61 8.29 -13.76
CA ASN A 97 -7.97 9.39 -14.47
C ASN A 97 -7.78 10.63 -13.59
N ASN A 98 -6.99 11.59 -14.07
CA ASN A 98 -6.57 12.76 -13.32
C ASN A 98 -7.75 13.63 -12.86
N LEU A 99 -7.60 14.29 -11.71
CA LEU A 99 -8.54 15.31 -11.24
C LEU A 99 -8.83 16.34 -12.32
N GLY A 100 -10.09 16.76 -12.40
CA GLY A 100 -10.56 17.74 -13.38
C GLY A 100 -10.75 17.23 -14.81
N SER A 101 -10.37 15.98 -15.13
CA SER A 101 -10.54 15.44 -16.49
C SER A 101 -11.98 14.95 -16.76
N GLU A 102 -12.40 14.98 -18.04
CA GLU A 102 -13.71 14.40 -18.44
C GLU A 102 -13.72 12.87 -18.26
N ASP A 103 -12.58 12.21 -18.46
CA ASP A 103 -12.46 10.78 -18.21
C ASP A 103 -12.69 10.41 -16.73
N LEU A 104 -12.25 11.25 -15.79
CA LEU A 104 -12.53 11.02 -14.38
C LEU A 104 -14.03 10.95 -14.09
N LYS A 105 -14.83 11.81 -14.69
CA LYS A 105 -16.30 11.78 -14.50
C LYS A 105 -16.90 10.43 -14.91
N LYS A 106 -16.41 9.87 -16.02
CA LYS A 106 -16.82 8.56 -16.52
C LYS A 106 -16.33 7.43 -15.61
N ASP A 107 -15.10 7.53 -15.10
CA ASP A 107 -14.52 6.55 -14.16
C ASP A 107 -15.31 6.52 -12.85
N LEU A 108 -15.69 7.69 -12.33
CA LEU A 108 -16.51 7.79 -11.13
C LEU A 108 -17.95 7.29 -11.34
N ALA A 109 -18.48 7.42 -12.56
CA ALA A 109 -19.75 6.81 -12.91
C ALA A 109 -19.67 5.27 -12.88
N LEU A 110 -18.60 4.70 -13.46
CA LEU A 110 -18.31 3.26 -13.37
C LEU A 110 -18.15 2.81 -11.91
N ALA A 111 -17.40 3.57 -11.10
CA ALA A 111 -17.15 3.24 -9.69
C ALA A 111 -18.44 3.17 -8.84
N LYS A 112 -19.55 3.77 -9.28
CA LYS A 112 -20.87 3.64 -8.65
C LYS A 112 -21.61 2.35 -9.05
N GLU A 113 -21.21 1.74 -10.16
CA GLU A 113 -21.89 0.58 -10.74
C GLU A 113 -21.22 -0.75 -10.38
N ILE A 114 -19.93 -0.72 -10.00
CA ILE A 114 -19.15 -1.92 -9.67
C ILE A 114 -18.72 -1.92 -8.20
N GLU A 115 -18.52 -3.10 -7.65
CA GLU A 115 -18.11 -3.26 -6.26
C GLU A 115 -16.58 -3.12 -6.12
N LEU A 116 -16.16 -2.09 -5.40
CA LEU A 116 -14.77 -1.74 -5.15
C LEU A 116 -14.49 -1.58 -3.65
N ASP A 117 -13.23 -1.72 -3.27
CA ASP A 117 -12.73 -1.48 -1.92
C ASP A 117 -12.03 -0.12 -1.81
N ALA A 118 -11.45 0.37 -2.92
CA ALA A 118 -10.70 1.63 -2.95
C ALA A 118 -10.71 2.30 -4.31
N LEU A 119 -10.42 3.62 -4.31
CA LEU A 119 -10.03 4.37 -5.50
C LEU A 119 -8.60 4.87 -5.35
N LEU A 120 -7.80 4.74 -6.41
CA LEU A 120 -6.43 5.24 -6.50
C LEU A 120 -6.39 6.45 -7.44
N PHE A 121 -6.07 7.62 -6.88
CA PHE A 121 -5.89 8.86 -7.63
C PHE A 121 -4.42 9.09 -7.95
N SER A 122 -4.13 9.31 -9.24
CA SER A 122 -2.80 9.67 -9.74
C SER A 122 -2.57 11.18 -9.68
N LYS A 123 -1.30 11.59 -9.72
CA LYS A 123 -0.90 13.01 -9.79
C LYS A 123 -1.49 13.89 -8.69
N ILE A 124 -1.45 13.40 -7.46
CA ILE A 124 -1.78 14.18 -6.28
C ILE A 124 -0.54 14.99 -5.90
N ASP A 125 -0.56 16.27 -6.16
CA ASP A 125 0.58 17.17 -5.95
C ASP A 125 0.42 18.08 -4.73
N THR A 126 -0.81 18.28 -4.25
CA THR A 126 -1.14 19.21 -3.17
C THR A 126 -2.16 18.61 -2.19
N LYS A 127 -2.30 19.22 -1.02
CA LYS A 127 -3.37 18.88 -0.07
C LYS A 127 -4.77 19.19 -0.61
N GLU A 128 -4.87 20.21 -1.49
CA GLU A 128 -6.12 20.59 -2.15
C GLU A 128 -6.60 19.45 -3.06
N ASP A 129 -5.68 18.80 -3.79
CA ASP A 129 -5.99 17.62 -4.61
C ASP A 129 -6.55 16.48 -3.75
N VAL A 130 -5.94 16.26 -2.56
CA VAL A 130 -6.46 15.26 -1.61
C VAL A 130 -7.88 15.58 -1.17
N LEU A 131 -8.14 16.84 -0.80
CA LEU A 131 -9.46 17.27 -0.33
C LEU A 131 -10.52 17.18 -1.44
N GLU A 132 -10.14 17.41 -2.70
CA GLU A 132 -11.01 17.19 -3.85
C GLU A 132 -11.30 15.69 -4.03
N ALA A 133 -10.28 14.83 -4.00
CA ALA A 133 -10.45 13.38 -4.09
C ALA A 133 -11.35 12.82 -2.98
N VAL A 134 -11.20 13.32 -1.74
CA VAL A 134 -12.08 12.95 -0.61
C VAL A 134 -13.54 13.27 -0.92
N LYS A 135 -13.85 14.48 -1.39
CA LYS A 135 -15.23 14.87 -1.75
C LYS A 135 -15.81 13.98 -2.85
N LEU A 136 -15.00 13.61 -3.84
CA LEU A 136 -15.43 12.74 -4.92
C LEU A 136 -15.77 11.33 -4.42
N ILE A 137 -14.93 10.75 -3.56
CA ILE A 137 -15.18 9.43 -2.96
C ILE A 137 -16.43 9.44 -2.08
N GLU A 138 -16.59 10.45 -1.22
CA GLU A 138 -17.76 10.60 -0.37
C GLU A 138 -19.07 10.68 -1.17
N GLY A 139 -19.00 11.29 -2.36
CA GLY A 139 -20.12 11.35 -3.31
C GLY A 139 -20.44 10.02 -4.04
N ILE A 140 -19.58 9.00 -3.89
CA ILE A 140 -19.76 7.66 -4.46
C ILE A 140 -20.17 6.68 -3.35
N ASN A 141 -19.26 6.44 -2.43
CA ASN A 141 -19.42 5.56 -1.28
C ASN A 141 -18.43 5.97 -0.17
N PRO A 142 -18.90 6.45 0.97
CA PRO A 142 -18.03 6.90 2.06
C PRO A 142 -17.17 5.80 2.67
N ASN A 143 -17.44 4.52 2.39
CA ASN A 143 -16.67 3.39 2.88
C ASN A 143 -15.48 3.03 1.98
N LEU A 144 -15.36 3.62 0.79
CA LEU A 144 -14.20 3.40 -0.07
C LEU A 144 -12.94 4.00 0.55
N THR A 145 -11.87 3.24 0.49
CA THR A 145 -10.52 3.70 0.84
C THR A 145 -10.01 4.68 -0.21
N LEU A 146 -9.42 5.79 0.22
CA LEU A 146 -8.66 6.69 -0.65
C LEU A 146 -7.20 6.25 -0.69
N MET A 147 -6.73 5.88 -1.88
CA MET A 147 -5.33 5.67 -2.20
C MET A 147 -4.84 6.81 -3.09
N ILE A 148 -3.62 7.27 -2.87
CA ILE A 148 -3.01 8.36 -3.65
C ILE A 148 -1.67 7.95 -4.22
N MET A 149 -1.33 8.49 -5.40
CA MET A 149 -0.05 8.21 -6.05
C MET A 149 0.87 9.45 -5.99
N ILE A 150 2.08 9.22 -5.47
CA ILE A 150 3.18 10.20 -5.41
C ILE A 150 4.14 9.89 -6.55
N GLU A 151 4.15 10.76 -7.56
CA GLU A 151 4.85 10.47 -8.83
C GLU A 151 5.46 11.73 -9.49
N THR A 152 5.48 12.86 -8.75
CA THR A 152 6.06 14.12 -9.22
C THR A 152 7.03 14.69 -8.18
N PRO A 153 8.02 15.50 -8.59
CA PRO A 153 8.87 16.22 -7.64
C PRO A 153 8.06 17.11 -6.68
N LEU A 154 6.97 17.73 -7.17
CA LEU A 154 6.11 18.58 -6.35
C LEU A 154 5.38 17.78 -5.27
N SER A 155 4.84 16.61 -5.62
CA SER A 155 4.19 15.73 -4.64
C SER A 155 5.17 15.24 -3.56
N VAL A 156 6.44 15.01 -3.91
CA VAL A 156 7.49 14.66 -2.94
C VAL A 156 7.79 15.81 -1.99
N LEU A 157 7.87 17.05 -2.50
CA LEU A 157 8.09 18.23 -1.65
C LEU A 157 6.92 18.50 -0.71
N ASN A 158 5.69 18.22 -1.15
CA ASN A 158 4.45 18.47 -0.39
C ASN A 158 3.97 17.23 0.39
N ILE A 159 4.73 16.13 0.42
CA ILE A 159 4.28 14.83 0.93
C ILE A 159 3.71 14.90 2.36
N GLN A 160 4.26 15.75 3.22
CA GLN A 160 3.78 15.91 4.60
C GLN A 160 2.38 16.52 4.64
N GLU A 161 2.13 17.57 3.84
CA GLU A 161 0.82 18.23 3.77
C GLU A 161 -0.22 17.29 3.11
N ILE A 162 0.19 16.54 2.11
CA ILE A 162 -0.62 15.53 1.42
C ILE A 162 -1.04 14.44 2.41
N CYS A 163 -0.10 13.83 3.14
CA CYS A 163 -0.40 12.80 4.13
C CYS A 163 -1.24 13.30 5.32
N ALA A 164 -1.07 14.58 5.69
CA ALA A 164 -1.80 15.22 6.78
C ALA A 164 -3.21 15.72 6.38
N ALA A 165 -3.51 15.80 5.08
CA ALA A 165 -4.72 16.46 4.58
C ALA A 165 -6.02 15.77 5.02
N SER A 166 -6.02 14.45 5.12
CA SER A 166 -7.20 13.68 5.52
C SER A 166 -6.84 12.31 6.10
N SER A 167 -7.58 11.88 7.12
CA SER A 167 -7.54 10.49 7.62
C SER A 167 -8.05 9.48 6.58
N LYS A 168 -8.86 9.92 5.62
CA LYS A 168 -9.39 9.11 4.53
C LYS A 168 -8.31 8.53 3.62
N VAL A 169 -7.16 9.21 3.49
CA VAL A 169 -5.98 8.66 2.83
C VAL A 169 -5.43 7.54 3.69
N GLU A 170 -5.48 6.31 3.21
CA GLU A 170 -4.91 5.14 3.90
C GLU A 170 -3.60 4.69 3.27
N VAL A 171 -3.48 4.82 1.94
CA VAL A 171 -2.37 4.26 1.18
C VAL A 171 -1.71 5.32 0.30
N VAL A 172 -0.39 5.36 0.37
CA VAL A 172 0.48 6.13 -0.51
C VAL A 172 1.20 5.17 -1.44
N VAL A 173 0.95 5.26 -2.73
CA VAL A 173 1.59 4.45 -3.77
C VAL A 173 2.64 5.31 -4.49
N VAL A 174 3.84 4.80 -4.68
CA VAL A 174 4.90 5.54 -5.37
C VAL A 174 4.89 5.23 -6.86
N GLY A 175 4.80 6.25 -7.70
CA GLY A 175 5.03 6.16 -9.14
C GLY A 175 6.51 6.34 -9.49
N SER A 176 7.39 5.42 -9.03
CA SER A 176 8.85 5.56 -9.07
C SER A 176 9.42 5.89 -10.46
N ASN A 177 8.92 5.25 -11.53
CA ASN A 177 9.38 5.53 -12.89
C ASN A 177 8.95 6.90 -13.40
N LYS A 178 7.70 7.32 -13.14
CA LYS A 178 7.24 8.65 -13.51
C LYS A 178 8.02 9.73 -12.74
N LEU A 179 8.26 9.50 -11.46
CA LEU A 179 9.08 10.39 -10.62
C LEU A 179 10.51 10.50 -11.16
N ALA A 180 11.16 9.36 -11.45
CA ALA A 180 12.51 9.34 -11.99
C ALA A 180 12.61 10.05 -13.34
N ASN A 181 11.67 9.81 -14.24
CA ASN A 181 11.62 10.48 -15.55
C ASN A 181 11.50 12.01 -15.39
N ARG A 182 10.69 12.49 -14.44
CA ARG A 182 10.55 13.93 -14.16
C ARG A 182 11.79 14.53 -13.52
N LEU A 183 12.53 13.75 -12.74
CA LEU A 183 13.81 14.12 -12.16
C LEU A 183 14.98 13.93 -13.13
N GLN A 184 14.73 13.39 -14.34
CA GLN A 184 15.76 13.03 -15.33
C GLN A 184 16.80 12.03 -14.78
N ILE A 185 16.34 11.12 -13.92
CA ILE A 185 17.13 10.04 -13.36
C ILE A 185 16.87 8.76 -14.17
N ASP A 186 17.95 8.12 -14.63
CA ASP A 186 17.88 6.79 -15.23
C ASP A 186 17.92 5.73 -14.11
N ILE A 187 16.77 5.08 -13.89
CA ILE A 187 16.66 4.00 -12.91
C ILE A 187 17.24 2.72 -13.53
N LYS A 188 18.55 2.57 -13.40
CA LYS A 188 19.23 1.31 -13.69
C LYS A 188 19.43 0.52 -12.39
N ARG A 189 19.64 -0.78 -12.55
CA ARG A 189 20.02 -1.67 -11.45
C ARG A 189 21.15 -1.06 -10.61
N GLY A 190 20.96 -1.02 -9.29
CA GLY A 190 21.92 -0.44 -8.36
C GLY A 190 21.99 1.09 -8.34
N SER A 191 21.10 1.78 -9.07
CA SER A 191 21.00 3.25 -8.97
C SER A 191 20.46 3.65 -7.59
N LYS A 192 21.29 4.39 -6.84
CA LYS A 192 20.91 4.97 -5.54
C LYS A 192 20.27 6.35 -5.67
N ALA A 193 20.17 6.88 -6.89
CA ALA A 193 19.74 8.25 -7.10
C ALA A 193 18.32 8.53 -6.62
N ILE A 194 17.40 7.56 -6.77
CA ILE A 194 16.00 7.69 -6.34
C ILE A 194 15.77 7.35 -4.87
N VAL A 195 16.69 6.61 -4.23
CA VAL A 195 16.54 6.07 -2.85
C VAL A 195 16.24 7.16 -1.83
N THR A 196 16.87 8.33 -1.96
CA THR A 196 16.62 9.48 -1.06
C THR A 196 15.17 9.92 -1.09
N TYR A 197 14.57 9.99 -2.27
CA TYR A 197 13.17 10.39 -2.42
C TYR A 197 12.23 9.31 -1.93
N LEU A 198 12.52 8.04 -2.20
CA LEU A 198 11.76 6.91 -1.68
C LEU A 198 11.78 6.87 -0.15
N ALA A 199 12.95 7.04 0.46
CA ALA A 199 13.10 7.11 1.92
C ALA A 199 12.32 8.29 2.52
N HIS A 200 12.32 9.46 1.88
CA HIS A 200 11.55 10.62 2.31
C HIS A 200 10.05 10.37 2.26
N ILE A 201 9.56 9.75 1.17
CA ILE A 201 8.14 9.39 1.02
C ILE A 201 7.74 8.37 2.09
N ALA A 202 8.54 7.32 2.30
CA ALA A 202 8.27 6.30 3.31
C ALA A 202 8.23 6.91 4.72
N LEU A 203 9.22 7.75 5.06
CA LEU A 203 9.26 8.47 6.34
C LEU A 203 8.00 9.30 6.57
N ALA A 204 7.60 10.11 5.58
CA ALA A 204 6.43 10.97 5.69
C ALA A 204 5.13 10.14 5.82
N ALA A 205 4.93 9.12 4.99
CA ALA A 205 3.77 8.24 5.07
C ALA A 205 3.66 7.57 6.46
N LYS A 206 4.76 7.02 6.98
CA LYS A 206 4.80 6.40 8.31
C LYS A 206 4.54 7.40 9.43
N ALA A 207 5.04 8.63 9.34
CA ALA A 207 4.80 9.68 10.33
C ALA A 207 3.31 10.04 10.47
N TYR A 208 2.52 9.78 9.42
CA TYR A 208 1.06 10.00 9.42
C TYR A 208 0.26 8.70 9.44
N GLY A 209 0.87 7.57 9.80
CA GLY A 209 0.22 6.27 9.94
C GLY A 209 -0.33 5.68 8.63
N LYS A 210 0.24 6.08 7.47
CA LYS A 210 -0.20 5.59 6.17
C LYS A 210 0.55 4.33 5.76
N THR A 211 -0.13 3.43 5.08
CA THR A 211 0.51 2.34 4.33
C THR A 211 1.26 2.93 3.14
N VAL A 212 2.49 2.49 2.89
CA VAL A 212 3.29 2.99 1.78
C VAL A 212 3.76 1.85 0.89
N ILE A 213 3.49 2.00 -0.41
CA ILE A 213 3.72 0.98 -1.45
C ILE A 213 4.74 1.50 -2.45
N ASP A 214 5.78 0.73 -2.68
CA ASP A 214 6.81 1.07 -3.68
C ASP A 214 6.29 0.88 -5.11
N GLY A 215 6.95 1.56 -6.06
CA GLY A 215 6.63 1.48 -7.48
C GLY A 215 7.05 0.15 -8.13
N PRO A 216 6.48 -0.17 -9.32
CA PRO A 216 6.72 -1.44 -9.95
C PRO A 216 8.11 -1.53 -10.62
N HIS A 217 8.62 -2.76 -10.69
CA HIS A 217 9.73 -3.12 -11.56
C HIS A 217 9.18 -3.56 -12.92
N PHE A 218 9.60 -2.87 -14.00
CA PHE A 218 8.99 -3.08 -15.34
C PHE A 218 9.69 -4.15 -16.17
N ASP A 219 10.95 -4.49 -15.88
CA ASP A 219 11.61 -5.59 -16.56
C ASP A 219 11.20 -6.93 -15.94
N VAL A 220 10.13 -7.50 -16.50
CA VAL A 220 9.55 -8.76 -16.02
C VAL A 220 10.51 -9.95 -16.15
N LYS A 221 11.53 -9.85 -17.01
CA LYS A 221 12.51 -10.91 -17.25
C LYS A 221 13.69 -10.85 -16.28
N ASP A 222 13.92 -9.71 -15.66
CA ASP A 222 14.99 -9.54 -14.66
C ASP A 222 14.43 -9.75 -13.23
N GLU A 223 14.21 -11.02 -12.89
CA GLU A 223 13.73 -11.44 -11.58
C GLU A 223 14.67 -10.98 -10.46
N PHE A 224 15.98 -11.10 -10.67
CA PHE A 224 16.98 -10.72 -9.69
C PHE A 224 16.92 -9.22 -9.37
N ALA A 225 16.81 -8.36 -10.38
CA ALA A 225 16.70 -6.91 -10.14
C ALA A 225 15.36 -6.54 -9.48
N CYS A 226 14.28 -7.28 -9.79
CA CYS A 226 13.00 -7.09 -9.13
C CYS A 226 13.07 -7.47 -7.65
N GLU A 227 13.67 -8.62 -7.31
CA GLU A 227 13.90 -9.02 -5.92
C GLU A 227 14.76 -8.02 -5.17
N ASP A 228 15.89 -7.60 -5.77
CA ASP A 228 16.84 -6.66 -5.16
C ASP A 228 16.14 -5.32 -4.83
N SER A 229 15.40 -4.77 -5.80
CA SER A 229 14.62 -3.55 -5.58
C SER A 229 13.49 -3.72 -4.55
N THR A 230 12.95 -4.94 -4.42
CA THR A 230 11.92 -5.24 -3.42
C THR A 230 12.52 -5.32 -2.02
N LYS A 231 13.72 -5.91 -1.88
CA LYS A 231 14.49 -5.94 -0.62
C LYS A 231 14.89 -4.53 -0.19
N ASP A 232 15.30 -3.68 -1.15
CA ASP A 232 15.58 -2.26 -0.87
C ASP A 232 14.34 -1.53 -0.34
N ALA A 233 13.18 -1.72 -0.97
CA ALA A 233 11.93 -1.14 -0.51
C ALA A 233 11.55 -1.62 0.90
N PHE A 234 11.65 -2.93 1.17
CA PHE A 234 11.43 -3.48 2.51
C PHE A 234 12.35 -2.84 3.56
N ASN A 235 13.65 -2.70 3.25
CA ASN A 235 14.64 -2.08 4.13
C ASN A 235 14.39 -0.57 4.37
N LEU A 236 13.77 0.12 3.41
CA LEU A 236 13.33 1.52 3.55
C LEU A 236 12.04 1.68 4.34
N GLY A 237 11.38 0.58 4.73
CA GLY A 237 10.15 0.60 5.53
C GLY A 237 8.86 0.65 4.71
N PHE A 238 8.90 0.32 3.43
CA PHE A 238 7.67 0.11 2.66
C PHE A 238 6.88 -1.09 3.18
N ASP A 239 5.57 -1.11 2.98
CA ASP A 239 4.67 -2.19 3.39
C ASP A 239 4.41 -3.19 2.27
N GLY A 240 4.74 -2.81 1.03
CA GLY A 240 4.54 -3.62 -0.16
C GLY A 240 5.08 -2.94 -1.40
N LYS A 241 4.81 -3.56 -2.56
CA LYS A 241 5.25 -3.11 -3.87
C LYS A 241 4.14 -3.29 -4.90
N SER A 242 3.95 -2.29 -5.78
CA SER A 242 3.13 -2.49 -6.97
C SER A 242 3.90 -3.29 -8.03
N LEU A 243 3.19 -4.00 -8.88
CA LEU A 243 3.76 -4.90 -9.87
C LEU A 243 2.93 -4.92 -11.15
N VAL A 244 3.58 -5.31 -12.26
CA VAL A 244 2.98 -5.29 -13.61
C VAL A 244 2.72 -6.68 -14.18
N HIS A 245 3.20 -7.74 -13.53
CA HIS A 245 3.05 -9.10 -14.03
C HIS A 245 2.85 -10.10 -12.88
N PRO A 246 1.92 -11.08 -13.01
CA PRO A 246 1.64 -12.06 -11.95
C PRO A 246 2.85 -12.88 -11.48
N ILE A 247 3.85 -13.11 -12.34
CA ILE A 247 5.07 -13.86 -11.96
C ILE A 247 5.83 -13.19 -10.79
N GLN A 248 5.64 -11.88 -10.60
CA GLN A 248 6.31 -11.11 -9.54
C GLN A 248 5.66 -11.29 -8.17
N ILE A 249 4.45 -11.86 -8.09
CA ILE A 249 3.66 -11.91 -6.84
C ILE A 249 4.35 -12.74 -5.77
N GLU A 250 4.81 -13.94 -6.14
CA GLU A 250 5.31 -14.94 -5.18
C GLU A 250 6.50 -14.39 -4.38
N TYR A 251 7.54 -13.94 -5.08
CA TYR A 251 8.75 -13.46 -4.41
C TYR A 251 8.56 -12.08 -3.74
N ILE A 252 7.67 -11.22 -4.25
CA ILE A 252 7.32 -9.98 -3.55
C ILE A 252 6.61 -10.31 -2.23
N ASN A 253 5.61 -11.19 -2.26
CA ASN A 253 4.91 -11.63 -1.07
C ASN A 253 5.87 -12.29 -0.06
N ASP A 254 6.83 -13.11 -0.54
CA ASP A 254 7.82 -13.76 0.31
C ASP A 254 8.73 -12.76 1.03
N ILE A 255 9.18 -11.69 0.34
CA ILE A 255 10.06 -10.66 0.91
C ILE A 255 9.34 -9.83 1.99
N PHE A 256 8.07 -9.49 1.76
CA PHE A 256 7.28 -8.70 2.72
C PHE A 256 6.62 -9.53 3.81
N THR A 257 6.74 -10.85 3.80
CA THR A 257 6.20 -11.73 4.84
C THR A 257 7.30 -12.11 5.84
N PRO A 258 7.15 -11.85 7.14
CA PRO A 258 8.07 -12.35 8.14
C PRO A 258 8.21 -13.87 8.04
N LYS A 259 9.42 -14.39 8.22
CA LYS A 259 9.65 -15.85 8.23
C LYS A 259 9.19 -16.44 9.56
N GLN A 260 8.77 -17.72 9.55
CA GLN A 260 8.35 -18.40 10.79
C GLN A 260 9.42 -18.36 11.88
N SER A 261 10.68 -18.55 11.52
CA SER A 261 11.79 -18.49 12.48
C SER A 261 11.99 -17.11 13.09
N GLU A 262 11.66 -16.03 12.36
CA GLU A 262 11.68 -14.66 12.89
C GLU A 262 10.52 -14.44 13.86
N VAL A 263 9.35 -15.00 13.56
CA VAL A 263 8.16 -14.93 14.43
C VAL A 263 8.44 -15.64 15.75
N GLU A 264 9.03 -16.83 15.71
CA GLU A 264 9.43 -17.59 16.91
C GLU A 264 10.43 -16.79 17.79
N ASP A 265 11.40 -16.09 17.15
CA ASP A 265 12.34 -15.21 17.86
C ASP A 265 11.63 -13.96 18.45
N TYR A 266 10.66 -13.40 17.73
CA TYR A 266 9.86 -12.27 18.26
C TYR A 266 9.01 -12.69 19.46
N GLU A 267 8.40 -13.87 19.43
CA GLU A 267 7.64 -14.41 20.55
C GLU A 267 8.52 -14.63 21.79
N ASP A 268 9.70 -15.24 21.62
CA ASP A 268 10.67 -15.43 22.71
C ASP A 268 11.16 -14.08 23.28
N MET A 269 11.44 -13.11 22.40
CA MET A 269 11.84 -11.76 22.79
C MET A 269 10.76 -11.06 23.61
N ILE A 270 9.48 -11.14 23.20
CA ILE A 270 8.34 -10.55 23.90
C ILE A 270 8.19 -11.19 25.27
N ASN A 271 8.20 -12.52 25.35
CA ASN A 271 8.06 -13.25 26.61
C ASN A 271 9.15 -12.87 27.63
N LYS A 272 10.40 -12.79 27.20
CA LYS A 272 11.53 -12.36 28.06
C LYS A 272 11.39 -10.92 28.52
N TYR A 273 10.91 -10.02 27.64
CA TYR A 273 10.69 -8.63 27.98
C TYR A 273 9.56 -8.48 29.01
N GLU A 274 8.44 -9.17 28.83
CA GLU A 274 7.30 -9.12 29.73
C GLU A 274 7.66 -9.65 31.11
N GLU A 275 8.45 -10.73 31.20
CA GLU A 275 8.92 -11.25 32.45
C GLU A 275 9.86 -10.25 33.15
N ALA A 276 10.80 -9.65 32.45
CA ALA A 276 11.70 -8.64 33.00
C ALA A 276 10.94 -7.37 33.45
N ASN A 277 9.90 -6.98 32.71
CA ASN A 277 9.09 -5.80 33.02
C ASN A 277 8.28 -5.97 34.30
N LYS A 278 7.83 -7.20 34.65
CA LYS A 278 7.21 -7.51 35.96
C LYS A 278 8.14 -7.20 37.14
N HIS A 279 9.45 -7.25 36.91
CA HIS A 279 10.50 -6.92 37.86
C HIS A 279 11.04 -5.49 37.74
N GLY A 280 10.32 -4.60 37.02
CA GLY A 280 10.66 -3.18 36.87
C GLY A 280 11.81 -2.91 35.90
N LYS A 281 12.16 -3.85 35.03
CA LYS A 281 13.18 -3.63 33.96
C LYS A 281 12.51 -3.16 32.68
N GLU A 282 12.88 -1.99 32.20
CA GLU A 282 12.35 -1.39 30.97
C GLU A 282 13.13 -1.80 29.71
N VAL A 283 14.30 -2.42 29.87
CA VAL A 283 15.19 -2.86 28.77
C VAL A 283 15.75 -4.23 29.09
N ILE A 284 15.82 -5.10 28.09
CA ILE A 284 16.45 -6.42 28.16
C ILE A 284 17.56 -6.58 27.12
N LEU A 285 18.37 -7.62 27.30
CA LEU A 285 19.29 -8.09 26.26
C LEU A 285 18.72 -9.35 25.61
N HIS A 286 18.46 -9.29 24.30
CA HIS A 286 18.02 -10.44 23.50
C HIS A 286 18.93 -10.54 22.26
N ASN A 287 19.50 -11.72 22.02
CA ASN A 287 20.44 -11.99 20.94
C ASN A 287 21.55 -10.90 20.80
N ASN A 288 22.16 -10.51 21.93
CA ASN A 288 23.18 -9.46 22.02
C ASN A 288 22.74 -8.05 21.58
N ARG A 289 21.41 -7.79 21.54
CA ARG A 289 20.85 -6.47 21.25
C ARG A 289 20.00 -5.97 22.41
N LEU A 290 20.09 -4.69 22.69
CA LEU A 290 19.18 -4.04 23.65
C LEU A 290 17.80 -3.93 23.04
N VAL A 291 16.79 -4.34 23.82
CA VAL A 291 15.37 -4.35 23.44
C VAL A 291 14.59 -3.54 24.44
N ASP A 292 13.89 -2.54 23.95
CA ASP A 292 12.98 -1.68 24.70
C ASP A 292 11.52 -1.89 24.26
N SER A 293 10.62 -1.11 24.83
CA SER A 293 9.17 -1.17 24.51
C SER A 293 8.86 -0.91 23.04
N SER A 294 9.63 -0.05 22.36
CA SER A 294 9.39 0.26 20.96
C SER A 294 9.73 -0.93 20.05
N ARG A 295 10.80 -1.67 20.37
CA ARG A 295 11.15 -2.91 19.66
C ARG A 295 10.11 -4.01 19.89
N ILE A 296 9.54 -4.09 21.09
CA ILE A 296 8.45 -5.03 21.40
C ILE A 296 7.19 -4.70 20.62
N ALA A 297 6.81 -3.42 20.53
CA ALA A 297 5.66 -2.99 19.70
C ALA A 297 5.85 -3.37 18.23
N TRP A 298 7.05 -3.16 17.70
CA TRP A 298 7.40 -3.57 16.34
C TRP A 298 7.31 -5.10 16.16
N ALA A 299 7.80 -5.89 17.10
CA ALA A 299 7.74 -7.35 17.04
C ALA A 299 6.29 -7.87 17.03
N ARG A 300 5.42 -7.32 17.91
CA ARG A 300 3.99 -7.65 17.92
C ARG A 300 3.32 -7.35 16.58
N LYS A 301 3.67 -6.21 15.95
CA LYS A 301 3.19 -5.88 14.61
C LYS A 301 3.63 -6.93 13.59
N MET A 302 4.89 -7.39 13.62
CA MET A 302 5.39 -8.40 12.68
C MET A 302 4.68 -9.75 12.86
N ILE A 303 4.45 -10.18 14.10
CA ILE A 303 3.67 -11.39 14.39
C ILE A 303 2.25 -11.27 13.81
N LYS A 304 1.58 -10.14 14.05
CA LYS A 304 0.22 -9.91 13.55
C LYS A 304 0.14 -9.91 12.02
N LEU A 305 1.13 -9.30 11.35
CA LEU A 305 1.24 -9.36 9.89
C LEU A 305 1.43 -10.81 9.41
N TYR A 306 2.30 -11.58 10.04
CA TYR A 306 2.49 -12.99 9.71
C TYR A 306 1.19 -13.80 9.85
N GLU A 307 0.46 -13.63 10.96
CA GLU A 307 -0.84 -14.29 11.16
C GLU A 307 -1.84 -13.93 10.07
N THR A 308 -1.93 -12.64 9.71
CA THR A 308 -2.81 -12.15 8.65
C THR A 308 -2.46 -12.81 7.30
N TYR A 309 -1.17 -12.83 6.95
CA TYR A 309 -0.71 -13.42 5.69
C TYR A 309 -0.87 -14.95 5.66
N LYS A 310 -0.65 -15.61 6.79
CA LYS A 310 -0.88 -17.05 6.93
C LYS A 310 -2.35 -17.42 6.75
N ALA A 311 -3.25 -16.65 7.32
CA ALA A 311 -4.70 -16.84 7.16
C ALA A 311 -5.13 -16.69 5.70
N LEU A 312 -4.63 -15.69 4.98
CA LEU A 312 -4.86 -15.53 3.55
C LEU A 312 -4.32 -16.72 2.73
N GLY A 313 -3.12 -17.18 3.04
CA GLY A 313 -2.53 -18.35 2.37
C GLY A 313 -3.32 -19.63 2.59
N GLN A 314 -3.85 -19.87 3.78
CA GLN A 314 -4.70 -21.03 4.09
C GLN A 314 -6.05 -20.96 3.36
N ASN A 315 -6.65 -19.79 3.23
CA ASN A 315 -7.89 -19.60 2.48
C ASN A 315 -7.71 -19.84 0.97
N LEU A 316 -6.51 -19.57 0.43
CA LEU A 316 -6.21 -19.71 -0.99
C LEU A 316 -5.88 -21.16 -1.41
N PHE A 317 -5.37 -21.98 -0.50
CA PHE A 317 -5.00 -23.38 -0.80
C PHE A 317 -6.05 -24.40 -0.40
N GLY A 318 -7.21 -23.98 0.12
CA GLY A 318 -8.43 -24.79 0.28
C GLY A 318 -8.20 -26.20 0.88
N LYS A 319 -7.45 -26.29 2.00
CA LYS A 319 -7.31 -27.55 2.77
C LYS A 319 -7.76 -27.36 4.20
#